data_55303fea989f2ea930bc18662588f657
#
_entry.id   55303fea989f2ea930bc18662588f657
#
_cell.length_a   1.000
_cell.length_b   1.000
_cell.length_c   1.000
_cell.angle_alpha   90.00
_cell.angle_beta   90.00
_cell.angle_gamma   90.00
#
_symmetry.space_group_name_H-M   'P 1'
#
loop_
_entity.id
_entity.type
_entity.pdbx_description
1 polymer ?
#
loop_
_entity_poly.entity_id
_entity_poly.type
_entity_poly.pdbx_seq_one_letter_code
_entity_poly.pdbx_strand_id
1 'polypeptide(L)'
;MTRRTRPLLAALALATALLATSCSSSGPDDEDTSSADATGAQPPGATADPVPGSPTAPDSSSSAPAATAATTPPAPGTATTAPGTPTGTTPGTPGTPTGKPGTTPGTTPGTAPGTPPGPGTGGTGGTGTPNGTSNGTRWQPTPGLAWQWQLGGGVDQSVDVPVYDIDGFETDASVVAALHAKGRKVICYINAGSWEDFRPDAAAFTKALQGAGNGWKGEKWFDIRKLDQLKPLMAARFDMCKQKGFDAVEPDTIEAYNQNSGFPLTAEDQLRYNRMLASLAHERGLAIGLKNDLDQIPALLADFDFAVNEECAEFDECARLSPFIQAGKAVFHVEYKLGTDRFCAQSKSLGLSSMQKKLELDAWRKPC
;
A
#
# COMPACT_ATOMS: atom_id res chain seq x y z
N MET A 1 -16.47 -4.27 23.36
CA MET A 1 -16.17 -3.46 22.17
C MET A 1 -16.05 -4.42 21.01
N THR A 2 -17.06 -4.47 20.17
CA THR A 2 -17.12 -5.36 19.01
C THR A 2 -16.23 -4.76 17.92
N ARG A 3 -15.11 -5.43 17.61
CA ARG A 3 -14.22 -5.05 16.49
C ARG A 3 -15.02 -5.14 15.19
N ARG A 4 -15.19 -4.03 14.52
CA ARG A 4 -15.69 -4.01 13.13
C ARG A 4 -14.50 -4.33 12.24
N THR A 5 -14.49 -5.53 11.68
CA THR A 5 -13.58 -5.89 10.58
C THR A 5 -13.93 -5.00 9.39
N ARG A 6 -12.94 -4.31 8.83
CA ARG A 6 -13.08 -3.58 7.56
C ARG A 6 -13.38 -4.60 6.46
N PRO A 7 -14.52 -4.52 5.76
CA PRO A 7 -14.65 -5.27 4.53
C PRO A 7 -13.78 -4.58 3.48
N LEU A 8 -12.78 -5.27 2.95
CA LEU A 8 -12.20 -4.87 1.67
C LEU A 8 -13.33 -4.83 0.66
N LEU A 9 -13.61 -3.65 0.14
CA LEU A 9 -14.57 -3.48 -0.93
C LEU A 9 -13.98 -4.10 -2.18
N ALA A 10 -14.51 -5.27 -2.55
CA ALA A 10 -14.29 -5.85 -3.86
C ALA A 10 -14.92 -4.93 -4.91
N ALA A 11 -14.15 -3.98 -5.42
CA ALA A 11 -14.53 -3.22 -6.59
C ALA A 11 -14.30 -4.11 -7.80
N LEU A 12 -15.39 -4.54 -8.42
CA LEU A 12 -15.39 -5.29 -9.67
C LEU A 12 -14.94 -4.33 -10.78
N ALA A 13 -13.64 -4.31 -11.09
CA ALA A 13 -13.11 -3.60 -12.24
C ALA A 13 -13.53 -4.37 -13.50
N LEU A 14 -14.57 -3.87 -14.20
CA LEU A 14 -14.90 -4.30 -15.55
C LEU A 14 -13.85 -3.68 -16.49
N ALA A 15 -12.86 -4.47 -16.88
CA ALA A 15 -11.96 -4.12 -17.97
C ALA A 15 -12.74 -4.23 -19.28
N THR A 16 -13.22 -3.12 -19.82
CA THR A 16 -13.71 -3.01 -21.19
C THR A 16 -12.51 -2.97 -22.14
N ALA A 17 -12.24 -4.08 -22.80
CA ALA A 17 -11.34 -4.14 -23.93
C ALA A 17 -11.93 -3.33 -25.08
N LEU A 18 -11.34 -2.18 -25.42
CA LEU A 18 -11.60 -1.43 -26.64
C LEU A 18 -10.89 -2.14 -27.78
N LEU A 19 -11.66 -2.84 -28.60
CA LEU A 19 -11.27 -3.28 -29.95
C LEU A 19 -11.21 -2.04 -30.84
N ALA A 20 -10.01 -1.64 -31.21
CA ALA A 20 -9.78 -0.66 -32.25
C ALA A 20 -10.07 -1.30 -33.61
N THR A 21 -11.21 -0.93 -34.21
CA THR A 21 -11.52 -1.24 -35.59
C THR A 21 -10.87 -0.19 -36.47
N SER A 22 -9.82 -0.58 -37.22
CA SER A 22 -9.25 0.25 -38.28
C SER A 22 -10.14 0.24 -39.50
N CYS A 23 -10.74 1.39 -39.85
CA CYS A 23 -11.35 1.62 -41.12
C CYS A 23 -10.29 2.09 -42.13
N SER A 24 -10.06 1.29 -43.17
CA SER A 24 -9.37 1.68 -44.38
C SER A 24 -10.34 2.48 -45.26
N SER A 25 -9.96 3.68 -45.69
CA SER A 25 -10.58 4.39 -46.79
C SER A 25 -9.60 4.39 -47.98
N SER A 26 -10.07 3.79 -49.05
CA SER A 26 -9.49 3.76 -50.40
C SER A 26 -9.82 5.05 -51.19
N GLY A 27 -8.89 5.45 -52.06
CA GLY A 27 -9.15 6.40 -53.14
C GLY A 27 -7.83 6.76 -53.86
N PRO A 28 -7.89 7.09 -55.14
CA PRO A 28 -7.26 6.24 -56.16
C PRO A 28 -6.13 6.92 -56.95
N ASP A 29 -5.47 6.08 -57.81
CA ASP A 29 -4.76 6.33 -59.08
C ASP A 29 -3.50 7.21 -59.11
N ASP A 30 -2.37 6.63 -59.56
CA ASP A 30 -1.87 6.80 -60.93
C ASP A 30 -0.63 5.91 -61.17
N GLU A 31 -0.56 5.51 -62.46
CA GLU A 31 0.37 4.64 -63.17
C GLU A 31 1.86 5.03 -63.07
N ASP A 32 2.80 4.11 -63.15
CA ASP A 32 3.51 3.73 -64.39
C ASP A 32 4.67 2.74 -64.14
N THR A 33 4.66 1.72 -65.03
CA THR A 33 5.73 0.93 -65.65
C THR A 33 7.02 0.50 -64.89
N SER A 34 7.31 -0.77 -64.97
CA SER A 34 8.32 -1.48 -65.77
C SER A 34 8.93 -2.71 -65.05
N SER A 35 8.59 -3.85 -65.60
CA SER A 35 9.37 -5.03 -66.07
C SER A 35 10.51 -5.62 -65.22
N ALA A 36 10.40 -6.93 -65.13
CA ALA A 36 11.29 -8.08 -65.36
C ALA A 36 11.48 -8.99 -64.15
N ASP A 37 10.89 -10.17 -64.24
CA ASP A 37 11.43 -11.49 -64.60
C ASP A 37 12.42 -12.08 -63.58
N ALA A 38 12.18 -13.23 -62.99
CA ALA A 38 12.22 -14.60 -63.47
C ALA A 38 12.08 -15.59 -62.26
N THR A 39 11.25 -16.59 -62.49
CA THR A 39 11.44 -18.03 -62.20
C THR A 39 11.95 -18.45 -60.81
N GLY A 40 11.36 -19.36 -60.07
CA GLY A 40 10.66 -20.57 -60.37
C GLY A 40 10.68 -21.46 -59.12
N ALA A 41 9.72 -22.38 -59.12
CA ALA A 41 9.69 -23.68 -58.46
C ALA A 41 8.96 -23.82 -57.10
N GLN A 42 7.72 -24.25 -57.22
CA GLN A 42 7.03 -25.21 -56.40
C GLN A 42 7.24 -26.62 -57.07
N PRO A 43 7.06 -27.81 -56.45
CA PRO A 43 6.15 -28.37 -55.46
C PRO A 43 6.77 -29.57 -54.67
N PRO A 44 6.07 -30.61 -54.22
CA PRO A 44 4.64 -30.93 -54.07
C PRO A 44 4.20 -31.50 -52.69
N GLY A 45 2.92 -31.53 -52.50
CA GLY A 45 1.95 -32.19 -51.72
C GLY A 45 2.18 -33.51 -50.99
N ALA A 46 1.45 -33.65 -49.91
CA ALA A 46 0.94 -34.91 -49.37
C ALA A 46 -0.33 -34.65 -48.53
N THR A 47 -1.43 -34.99 -49.07
CA THR A 47 -2.53 -35.89 -48.65
C THR A 47 -3.03 -35.73 -47.24
N ALA A 48 -4.30 -35.39 -47.18
CA ALA A 48 -5.23 -35.51 -46.06
C ALA A 48 -5.65 -36.95 -45.87
N ASP A 49 -5.92 -37.32 -44.59
CA ASP A 49 -6.88 -38.36 -44.22
C ASP A 49 -7.30 -38.19 -42.74
N PRO A 50 -8.42 -38.85 -42.26
CA PRO A 50 -9.55 -38.11 -41.75
C PRO A 50 -9.79 -38.28 -40.23
N VAL A 51 -10.61 -37.40 -39.68
CA VAL A 51 -11.16 -37.38 -38.31
C VAL A 51 -12.20 -38.53 -38.14
N PRO A 52 -12.29 -39.19 -36.99
CA PRO A 52 -13.55 -39.75 -36.53
C PRO A 52 -14.03 -39.22 -35.17
N GLY A 53 -15.28 -38.79 -35.18
CA GLY A 53 -16.28 -39.19 -34.18
C GLY A 53 -16.33 -38.47 -32.86
N SER A 54 -17.19 -37.48 -32.72
CA SER A 54 -17.87 -37.12 -31.49
C SER A 54 -18.84 -38.18 -31.04
N PRO A 55 -19.03 -38.41 -29.73
CA PRO A 55 -20.29 -38.98 -29.26
C PRO A 55 -21.17 -37.92 -28.57
N THR A 56 -22.40 -37.99 -28.99
CA THR A 56 -23.65 -37.41 -28.53
C THR A 56 -23.90 -37.57 -27.02
N ALA A 57 -24.48 -36.51 -26.44
CA ALA A 57 -25.13 -36.53 -25.13
C ALA A 57 -26.45 -37.33 -25.14
N PRO A 58 -26.89 -37.92 -24.03
CA PRO A 58 -28.29 -38.29 -23.86
C PRO A 58 -29.05 -37.26 -23.01
N ASP A 59 -30.17 -36.89 -23.55
CA ASP A 59 -31.33 -36.27 -22.91
C ASP A 59 -31.87 -37.18 -21.80
N SER A 60 -32.25 -36.58 -20.67
CA SER A 60 -33.24 -37.19 -19.79
C SER A 60 -33.92 -36.11 -18.94
N SER A 61 -35.09 -35.79 -19.34
CA SER A 61 -36.19 -35.21 -18.58
C SER A 61 -36.58 -36.09 -17.40
N SER A 62 -36.81 -35.53 -16.21
CA SER A 62 -37.91 -35.96 -15.31
C SER A 62 -38.09 -35.02 -14.12
N SER A 63 -39.24 -34.38 -14.08
CA SER A 63 -40.21 -34.27 -12.99
C SER A 63 -39.77 -33.73 -11.62
N ALA A 64 -40.29 -32.55 -11.29
CA ALA A 64 -40.50 -32.07 -9.94
C ALA A 64 -41.63 -32.81 -9.21
N PRO A 65 -41.66 -32.90 -7.90
CA PRO A 65 -42.90 -32.82 -7.15
C PRO A 65 -42.98 -31.62 -6.17
N ALA A 66 -44.22 -31.36 -5.87
CA ALA A 66 -44.87 -30.24 -5.25
C ALA A 66 -44.47 -29.87 -3.81
N ALA A 67 -44.81 -28.65 -3.49
CA ALA A 67 -44.81 -27.95 -2.22
C ALA A 67 -45.48 -28.71 -1.07
N THR A 68 -44.88 -28.58 0.12
CA THR A 68 -45.62 -28.73 1.38
C THR A 68 -45.31 -27.50 2.26
N ALA A 69 -46.39 -26.88 2.70
CA ALA A 69 -46.42 -25.76 3.60
C ALA A 69 -45.89 -26.15 4.99
N ALA A 70 -45.14 -25.28 5.59
CA ALA A 70 -44.75 -25.38 6.98
C ALA A 70 -45.04 -24.10 7.74
N THR A 71 -45.83 -24.29 8.71
CA THR A 71 -46.31 -23.53 9.85
C THR A 71 -45.34 -22.55 10.50
N THR A 72 -45.88 -21.37 10.72
CA THR A 72 -45.33 -20.28 11.58
C THR A 72 -45.44 -20.64 13.06
N PRO A 73 -44.45 -20.43 13.91
CA PRO A 73 -44.63 -20.44 15.35
C PRO A 73 -44.95 -19.04 15.89
N PRO A 74 -45.63 -18.95 17.04
CA PRO A 74 -46.20 -17.71 17.57
C PRO A 74 -45.19 -16.86 18.38
N ALA A 75 -45.49 -15.58 18.43
CA ALA A 75 -44.81 -14.58 19.23
C ALA A 75 -44.98 -14.81 20.74
N PRO A 76 -43.98 -14.54 21.59
CA PRO A 76 -44.18 -14.49 23.04
C PRO A 76 -44.56 -13.08 23.50
N GLY A 77 -45.48 -13.09 24.44
CA GLY A 77 -46.16 -11.95 25.02
C GLY A 77 -45.30 -11.05 25.90
N THR A 78 -45.77 -9.84 25.97
CA THR A 78 -45.46 -8.77 26.90
C THR A 78 -45.64 -9.19 28.37
N ALA A 79 -44.61 -8.93 29.21
CA ALA A 79 -44.79 -8.83 30.63
C ALA A 79 -44.11 -7.55 31.14
N THR A 80 -44.97 -6.68 31.60
CA THR A 80 -44.72 -5.44 32.33
C THR A 80 -44.41 -5.77 33.79
N THR A 81 -43.30 -5.29 34.33
CA THR A 81 -43.19 -4.92 35.77
C THR A 81 -41.97 -4.03 36.00
N ALA A 82 -42.18 -2.80 36.36
CA ALA A 82 -41.31 -1.98 37.19
C ALA A 82 -41.99 -2.00 38.62
N PRO A 83 -41.41 -1.51 39.71
CA PRO A 83 -40.20 -0.73 39.92
C PRO A 83 -39.37 -1.19 41.16
N GLY A 84 -38.16 -0.62 41.33
CA GLY A 84 -37.44 -0.78 42.60
C GLY A 84 -36.19 0.09 42.63
N THR A 85 -36.34 1.31 43.13
CA THR A 85 -35.20 2.15 43.60
C THR A 85 -34.70 1.65 44.94
N PRO A 86 -33.42 1.64 45.19
CA PRO A 86 -32.89 1.99 46.50
C PRO A 86 -31.88 3.13 46.44
N THR A 87 -32.14 4.00 47.34
CA THR A 87 -31.37 5.12 47.88
C THR A 87 -29.99 4.73 48.40
N GLY A 88 -29.01 5.60 48.10
CA GLY A 88 -28.09 6.15 49.09
C GLY A 88 -26.86 5.33 49.44
N THR A 89 -25.71 5.87 49.09
CA THR A 89 -24.70 6.27 50.13
C THR A 89 -23.44 6.79 49.40
N THR A 90 -23.13 8.05 49.65
CA THR A 90 -21.80 8.64 49.43
C THR A 90 -20.92 8.25 50.63
N PRO A 91 -19.67 7.90 50.41
CA PRO A 91 -18.60 8.31 51.29
C PRO A 91 -17.37 8.77 50.52
N GLY A 92 -16.88 9.96 50.86
CA GLY A 92 -15.67 10.01 51.67
C GLY A 92 -14.41 10.24 50.84
N THR A 93 -14.01 11.51 50.71
CA THR A 93 -12.66 11.96 50.33
C THR A 93 -11.64 11.52 51.36
N PRO A 94 -10.47 11.02 51.01
CA PRO A 94 -9.26 11.13 51.83
C PRO A 94 -8.20 11.88 51.05
N GLY A 95 -7.70 13.02 51.48
CA GLY A 95 -6.60 13.06 52.40
C GLY A 95 -5.25 13.17 51.68
N THR A 96 -4.79 14.43 51.43
CA THR A 96 -3.43 14.78 50.96
C THR A 96 -2.42 14.46 52.09
N PRO A 97 -1.23 13.93 51.79
CA PRO A 97 -0.07 14.12 52.63
C PRO A 97 0.91 15.11 51.99
N THR A 98 1.08 16.20 52.71
CA THR A 98 2.20 17.15 52.62
C THR A 98 3.47 16.54 53.18
N GLY A 99 4.58 16.69 52.45
CA GLY A 99 5.90 16.36 53.02
C GLY A 99 7.01 16.93 52.13
N LYS A 100 7.56 18.05 52.54
CA LYS A 100 8.80 18.69 52.10
C LYS A 100 9.66 18.87 53.39
N PRO A 101 10.99 19.21 53.34
CA PRO A 101 12.10 19.13 52.40
C PRO A 101 13.41 18.56 52.99
N GLY A 102 14.43 18.40 52.16
CA GLY A 102 15.81 18.11 52.65
C GLY A 102 16.85 18.57 51.63
N THR A 103 17.40 19.67 51.87
CA THR A 103 18.66 20.37 51.70
C THR A 103 19.83 19.69 51.01
N THR A 104 20.41 20.41 50.03
CA THR A 104 21.78 20.47 49.50
C THR A 104 22.88 20.66 50.58
N PRO A 105 24.25 20.66 50.36
CA PRO A 105 25.05 20.86 49.14
C PRO A 105 26.40 20.06 49.08
N GLY A 106 27.17 20.24 48.00
CA GLY A 106 28.61 19.85 47.97
C GLY A 106 29.22 19.89 46.61
N THR A 107 29.78 20.96 46.26
CA THR A 107 31.13 21.45 45.91
C THR A 107 31.84 20.86 44.67
N THR A 108 32.07 21.70 43.69
CA THR A 108 33.11 21.76 42.65
C THR A 108 34.53 21.91 43.24
N PRO A 109 35.70 21.96 42.52
CA PRO A 109 36.05 21.90 41.09
C PRO A 109 37.35 21.11 40.77
N GLY A 110 37.69 20.98 39.48
CA GLY A 110 39.02 20.52 39.05
C GLY A 110 39.20 20.56 37.54
N THR A 111 39.72 21.63 37.06
CA THR A 111 40.88 21.98 36.24
C THR A 111 41.16 21.21 34.94
N ALA A 112 41.07 21.92 33.79
CA ALA A 112 41.77 21.70 32.54
C ALA A 112 43.23 22.14 32.66
N PRO A 113 44.17 22.05 31.66
CA PRO A 113 44.12 21.68 30.24
C PRO A 113 45.29 20.81 29.75
N GLY A 114 45.25 20.34 28.51
CA GLY A 114 46.41 19.77 27.81
C GLY A 114 46.26 19.91 26.29
N THR A 115 47.14 20.71 25.71
CA THR A 115 47.30 21.00 24.27
C THR A 115 48.27 20.01 23.59
N PRO A 116 48.32 19.92 22.23
CA PRO A 116 48.66 18.73 21.43
C PRO A 116 50.13 18.54 21.06
N PRO A 117 50.48 17.49 20.34
CA PRO A 117 51.57 17.59 19.35
C PRO A 117 51.15 17.14 17.94
N GLY A 118 51.75 17.82 16.98
CA GLY A 118 51.60 17.68 15.54
C GLY A 118 52.48 16.54 14.91
N PRO A 119 52.82 16.61 13.61
CA PRO A 119 52.44 15.63 12.61
C PRO A 119 53.46 14.56 12.30
N GLY A 120 52.96 13.37 11.89
CA GLY A 120 53.80 12.27 11.42
C GLY A 120 53.36 11.82 10.03
N THR A 121 54.31 11.82 9.14
CA THR A 121 54.26 11.46 7.72
C THR A 121 54.24 9.95 7.48
N GLY A 122 53.44 9.52 6.46
CA GLY A 122 53.82 8.46 5.51
C GLY A 122 53.38 7.03 5.82
N GLY A 123 52.58 6.44 4.92
CA GLY A 123 52.37 4.99 4.85
C GLY A 123 51.37 4.63 3.74
N THR A 124 51.91 4.08 2.68
CA THR A 124 51.30 3.61 1.43
C THR A 124 50.36 2.40 1.58
N GLY A 125 49.27 2.37 0.82
CA GLY A 125 48.77 1.18 0.15
C GLY A 125 47.75 0.32 0.90
N GLY A 126 46.51 0.44 0.57
CA GLY A 126 45.45 -0.53 0.88
C GLY A 126 44.28 -0.30 -0.05
N THR A 127 44.14 -1.13 -1.07
CA THR A 127 42.95 -1.20 -1.92
C THR A 127 41.76 -1.67 -1.09
N GLY A 128 41.05 -0.76 -0.48
CA GLY A 128 39.78 -1.00 0.18
C GLY A 128 38.64 -0.60 -0.74
N THR A 129 37.83 -1.55 -1.08
CA THR A 129 36.54 -1.40 -1.73
C THR A 129 35.79 -0.25 -1.07
N PRO A 130 35.25 0.75 -1.81
CA PRO A 130 34.46 1.79 -1.21
C PRO A 130 33.08 1.24 -0.86
N ASN A 131 32.92 0.84 0.38
CA ASN A 131 31.61 0.69 0.99
C ASN A 131 31.10 2.11 1.26
N GLY A 132 30.63 2.76 0.20
CA GLY A 132 30.06 4.10 0.25
C GLY A 132 28.67 4.04 0.87
N THR A 133 28.61 4.08 2.19
CA THR A 133 27.40 4.58 2.86
C THR A 133 27.19 6.01 2.42
N SER A 134 26.32 6.21 1.44
CA SER A 134 25.79 7.53 1.11
C SER A 134 24.99 8.02 2.32
N ASN A 135 25.60 8.83 3.16
CA ASN A 135 24.94 9.55 4.25
C ASN A 135 24.11 10.73 3.69
N GLY A 136 23.33 10.47 2.65
CA GLY A 136 22.26 11.34 2.22
C GLY A 136 21.13 11.21 3.23
N THR A 137 20.76 12.30 3.87
CA THR A 137 19.59 12.32 4.77
C THR A 137 18.36 11.84 4.02
N ARG A 138 17.80 10.71 4.46
CA ARG A 138 16.53 10.17 3.96
C ARG A 138 15.45 11.26 4.03
N TRP A 139 14.61 11.35 3.01
CA TRP A 139 13.50 12.29 3.00
C TRP A 139 12.58 12.09 4.22
N GLN A 140 12.20 13.22 4.84
CA GLN A 140 11.30 13.25 5.98
C GLN A 140 10.08 14.10 5.60
N PRO A 141 8.98 13.50 5.13
CA PRO A 141 7.78 14.26 4.77
C PRO A 141 7.11 14.86 6.00
N THR A 142 6.85 16.17 5.92
CA THR A 142 6.21 16.94 7.01
C THR A 142 4.70 17.07 6.80
N PRO A 143 3.90 17.30 7.85
CA PRO A 143 2.47 17.52 7.73
C PRO A 143 2.12 18.66 6.78
N GLY A 144 0.95 18.54 6.11
CA GLY A 144 0.40 19.59 5.25
C GLY A 144 0.93 19.62 3.81
N LEU A 145 1.80 18.68 3.41
CA LEU A 145 2.25 18.55 2.03
C LEU A 145 1.08 18.14 1.12
N ALA A 146 0.82 18.92 0.07
CA ALA A 146 -0.11 18.50 -0.99
C ALA A 146 0.49 17.34 -1.78
N TRP A 147 -0.35 16.42 -2.24
CA TRP A 147 0.12 15.23 -2.93
C TRP A 147 -0.84 14.75 -4.02
N GLN A 148 -0.32 13.99 -4.97
CA GLN A 148 -1.09 13.24 -5.97
C GLN A 148 -0.83 11.76 -5.76
N TRP A 149 -1.90 10.98 -5.69
CA TRP A 149 -1.84 9.54 -5.71
C TRP A 149 -2.41 9.03 -7.01
N GLN A 150 -1.58 8.42 -7.84
CA GLN A 150 -2.01 7.94 -9.15
C GLN A 150 -1.36 6.60 -9.49
N LEU A 151 -2.14 5.53 -9.40
CA LEU A 151 -1.70 4.17 -9.68
C LEU A 151 -2.24 3.66 -11.03
N GLY A 152 -3.28 4.30 -11.56
CA GLY A 152 -3.91 3.94 -12.83
C GLY A 152 -3.56 4.88 -13.97
N GLY A 153 -3.31 4.32 -15.16
CA GLY A 153 -3.01 5.07 -16.39
C GLY A 153 -1.64 5.74 -16.40
N GLY A 154 -1.37 6.52 -17.46
CA GLY A 154 -0.13 7.30 -17.54
C GLY A 154 -0.11 8.44 -16.52
N VAL A 155 1.01 8.62 -15.83
CA VAL A 155 1.17 9.64 -14.78
C VAL A 155 0.96 11.05 -15.33
N ASP A 156 -0.04 11.76 -14.80
CA ASP A 156 -0.26 13.17 -15.12
C ASP A 156 0.73 14.05 -14.34
N GLN A 157 1.81 14.42 -15.03
CA GLN A 157 2.87 15.26 -14.47
C GLN A 157 2.52 16.77 -14.43
N SER A 158 1.31 17.15 -14.86
CA SER A 158 0.86 18.55 -14.85
C SER A 158 0.29 18.99 -13.51
N VAL A 159 -0.09 18.06 -12.65
CA VAL A 159 -0.63 18.36 -11.32
C VAL A 159 0.44 19.07 -10.48
N ASP A 160 0.18 20.29 -10.05
CA ASP A 160 1.15 21.12 -9.32
C ASP A 160 1.10 20.82 -7.82
N VAL A 161 1.81 19.77 -7.41
CA VAL A 161 1.96 19.33 -6.01
C VAL A 161 3.39 18.91 -5.74
N PRO A 162 3.89 19.07 -4.49
CA PRO A 162 5.25 18.70 -4.15
C PRO A 162 5.50 17.19 -4.05
N VAL A 163 4.46 16.37 -3.93
CA VAL A 163 4.60 14.93 -3.71
C VAL A 163 3.73 14.15 -4.69
N TYR A 164 4.32 13.15 -5.32
CA TYR A 164 3.62 12.14 -6.12
C TYR A 164 3.81 10.77 -5.51
N ASP A 165 2.74 9.98 -5.48
CA ASP A 165 2.76 8.58 -5.15
C ASP A 165 2.22 7.81 -6.34
N ILE A 166 3.07 6.97 -6.93
CA ILE A 166 2.85 6.36 -8.24
C ILE A 166 3.37 4.93 -8.27
N ASP A 167 2.78 4.09 -9.12
CA ASP A 167 3.12 2.67 -9.23
C ASP A 167 4.59 2.46 -9.59
N GLY A 168 5.30 1.69 -8.77
CA GLY A 168 6.73 1.45 -8.94
C GLY A 168 7.07 0.57 -10.15
N PHE A 169 6.22 -0.38 -10.50
CA PHE A 169 6.44 -1.26 -11.65
C PHE A 169 6.10 -0.56 -12.96
N GLU A 170 4.93 0.08 -13.02
CA GLU A 170 4.38 0.69 -14.24
C GLU A 170 5.06 2.03 -14.62
N THR A 171 5.77 2.65 -13.68
CA THR A 171 6.39 3.96 -13.90
C THR A 171 7.85 3.81 -14.33
N ASP A 172 8.22 4.46 -15.43
CA ASP A 172 9.61 4.54 -15.89
C ASP A 172 10.44 5.52 -15.06
N ALA A 173 11.74 5.24 -14.92
CA ALA A 173 12.70 6.13 -14.27
C ALA A 173 12.73 7.55 -14.85
N SER A 174 12.44 7.69 -16.13
CA SER A 174 12.36 9.00 -16.82
C SER A 174 11.22 9.87 -16.29
N VAL A 175 10.08 9.29 -15.89
CA VAL A 175 8.97 10.01 -15.26
C VAL A 175 9.37 10.51 -13.88
N VAL A 176 10.04 9.67 -13.09
CA VAL A 176 10.58 10.05 -11.77
C VAL A 176 11.57 11.21 -11.91
N ALA A 177 12.52 11.10 -12.87
CA ALA A 177 13.49 12.15 -13.13
C ALA A 177 12.82 13.47 -13.58
N ALA A 178 11.77 13.40 -14.40
CA ALA A 178 11.02 14.57 -14.85
C ALA A 178 10.24 15.24 -13.68
N LEU A 179 9.72 14.48 -12.74
CA LEU A 179 9.10 15.00 -11.52
C LEU A 179 10.16 15.66 -10.61
N HIS A 180 11.33 15.05 -10.45
CA HIS A 180 12.46 15.64 -9.71
C HIS A 180 12.94 16.94 -10.35
N ALA A 181 13.01 17.02 -11.68
CA ALA A 181 13.37 18.27 -12.39
C ALA A 181 12.41 19.44 -12.09
N LYS A 182 11.19 19.12 -11.65
CA LYS A 182 10.19 20.10 -11.17
C LYS A 182 10.23 20.29 -9.64
N GLY A 183 11.25 19.78 -8.95
CA GLY A 183 11.41 19.89 -7.49
C GLY A 183 10.45 19.00 -6.68
N ARG A 184 9.83 17.98 -7.29
CA ARG A 184 8.83 17.12 -6.63
C ARG A 184 9.49 15.90 -6.02
N LYS A 185 8.92 15.40 -4.92
CA LYS A 185 9.27 14.12 -4.30
C LYS A 185 8.37 13.01 -4.82
N VAL A 186 8.92 11.80 -4.97
CA VAL A 186 8.19 10.70 -5.59
C VAL A 186 8.24 9.46 -4.69
N ILE A 187 7.04 8.98 -4.32
CA ILE A 187 6.82 7.75 -3.54
C ILE A 187 6.57 6.60 -4.52
N CYS A 188 7.21 5.48 -4.28
CA CYS A 188 7.07 4.24 -5.03
C CYS A 188 6.00 3.37 -4.38
N TYR A 189 4.81 3.32 -4.96
CA TYR A 189 3.81 2.34 -4.56
C TYR A 189 4.24 0.93 -4.99
N ILE A 190 4.20 0.00 -4.09
CA ILE A 190 4.31 -1.44 -4.33
C ILE A 190 3.40 -2.22 -3.39
N ASN A 191 2.80 -3.28 -3.88
CA ASN A 191 2.13 -4.22 -2.98
C ASN A 191 3.19 -5.04 -2.22
N ALA A 192 3.18 -4.99 -0.89
CA ALA A 192 4.13 -5.72 -0.06
C ALA A 192 3.47 -6.81 0.81
N GLY A 193 2.14 -6.78 0.95
CA GLY A 193 1.41 -7.75 1.77
C GLY A 193 0.63 -8.78 0.97
N SER A 194 0.56 -8.62 -0.37
CA SER A 194 -0.10 -9.60 -1.24
C SER A 194 0.67 -9.87 -2.53
N TRP A 195 0.46 -11.08 -3.05
CA TRP A 195 0.91 -11.51 -4.35
C TRP A 195 -0.06 -11.02 -5.42
N GLU A 196 0.49 -10.53 -6.54
CA GLU A 196 -0.25 -10.06 -7.70
C GLU A 196 0.18 -10.87 -8.92
N ASP A 197 -0.77 -11.54 -9.60
CA ASP A 197 -0.48 -12.49 -10.70
C ASP A 197 0.05 -11.80 -11.97
N PHE A 198 -0.17 -10.50 -12.08
CA PHE A 198 0.20 -9.68 -13.24
C PHE A 198 1.56 -8.97 -13.10
N ARG A 199 2.22 -9.02 -11.93
CA ARG A 199 3.52 -8.36 -11.76
C ARG A 199 4.66 -9.15 -12.42
N PRO A 200 5.67 -8.48 -12.96
CA PRO A 200 6.79 -9.15 -13.65
C PRO A 200 7.53 -10.15 -12.77
N ASP A 201 7.54 -9.95 -11.46
CA ASP A 201 8.20 -10.80 -10.48
C ASP A 201 7.30 -11.86 -9.84
N ALA A 202 6.04 -11.98 -10.29
CA ALA A 202 5.05 -12.88 -9.71
C ALA A 202 5.54 -14.34 -9.59
N ALA A 203 6.33 -14.81 -10.57
CA ALA A 203 6.86 -16.18 -10.61
C ALA A 203 7.90 -16.47 -9.50
N ALA A 204 8.49 -15.44 -8.90
CA ALA A 204 9.44 -15.60 -7.81
C ALA A 204 8.77 -15.98 -6.47
N PHE A 205 7.48 -15.71 -6.33
CA PHE A 205 6.72 -16.00 -5.12
C PHE A 205 6.09 -17.39 -5.20
N THR A 206 6.60 -18.32 -4.40
CA THR A 206 6.07 -19.69 -4.38
C THR A 206 4.62 -19.74 -3.93
N LYS A 207 3.89 -20.80 -4.33
CA LYS A 207 2.51 -21.01 -3.89
C LYS A 207 2.37 -21.13 -2.36
N ALA A 208 3.42 -21.57 -1.68
CA ALA A 208 3.44 -21.68 -0.22
C ALA A 208 3.37 -20.31 0.51
N LEU A 209 3.69 -19.22 -0.20
CA LEU A 209 3.56 -17.85 0.31
C LEU A 209 2.16 -17.26 0.07
N GLN A 210 1.33 -17.88 -0.76
CA GLN A 210 0.07 -17.32 -1.23
C GLN A 210 -1.11 -17.90 -0.44
N GLY A 211 -1.86 -17.04 0.21
CA GLY A 211 -3.03 -17.39 1.00
C GLY A 211 -4.37 -17.19 0.28
N ALA A 212 -5.35 -16.72 1.01
CA ALA A 212 -6.66 -16.37 0.47
C ALA A 212 -6.57 -15.10 -0.40
N GLY A 213 -7.55 -14.92 -1.29
CA GLY A 213 -7.70 -13.65 -2.03
C GLY A 213 -7.96 -12.49 -1.08
N ASN A 214 -7.42 -11.32 -1.40
CA ASN A 214 -7.61 -10.09 -0.62
C ASN A 214 -8.81 -9.24 -1.07
N GLY A 215 -9.58 -9.72 -2.05
CA GLY A 215 -10.73 -9.02 -2.62
C GLY A 215 -10.45 -8.42 -4.01
N TRP A 216 -9.19 -8.25 -4.39
CA TRP A 216 -8.79 -7.82 -5.72
C TRP A 216 -8.53 -9.03 -6.63
N LYS A 217 -8.92 -8.90 -7.89
CA LYS A 217 -8.74 -9.97 -8.88
C LYS A 217 -7.25 -10.19 -9.14
N GLY A 218 -6.80 -11.43 -9.01
CA GLY A 218 -5.40 -11.77 -9.25
C GLY A 218 -4.50 -11.61 -8.03
N GLU A 219 -5.04 -11.22 -6.87
CA GLU A 219 -4.26 -10.97 -5.67
C GLU A 219 -4.54 -11.96 -4.54
N LYS A 220 -3.51 -12.25 -3.75
CA LYS A 220 -3.57 -13.13 -2.60
C LYS A 220 -2.67 -12.64 -1.48
N TRP A 221 -3.17 -12.71 -0.25
CA TRP A 221 -2.37 -12.40 0.93
C TRP A 221 -1.09 -13.23 1.03
N PHE A 222 -0.01 -12.62 1.50
CA PHE A 222 1.20 -13.35 1.84
C PHE A 222 1.14 -14.00 3.23
N ASP A 223 1.83 -15.16 3.38
CA ASP A 223 2.23 -15.67 4.69
C ASP A 223 3.42 -14.86 5.22
N ILE A 224 3.12 -13.72 5.84
CA ILE A 224 4.12 -12.78 6.35
C ILE A 224 5.00 -13.36 7.48
N ARG A 225 4.71 -14.57 7.98
CA ARG A 225 5.59 -15.30 8.91
C ARG A 225 6.85 -15.83 8.21
N LYS A 226 6.83 -15.94 6.89
CA LYS A 226 7.92 -16.47 6.05
C LYS A 226 8.93 -15.40 5.69
N LEU A 227 9.47 -14.71 6.72
CA LEU A 227 10.39 -13.58 6.55
C LEU A 227 11.59 -13.95 5.68
N ASP A 228 12.18 -15.13 5.89
CA ASP A 228 13.36 -15.58 5.14
C ASP A 228 13.13 -15.66 3.63
N GLN A 229 11.88 -15.98 3.22
CA GLN A 229 11.49 -16.06 1.82
C GLN A 229 11.04 -14.72 1.27
N LEU A 230 10.32 -13.92 2.05
CA LEU A 230 9.77 -12.62 1.61
C LEU A 230 10.83 -11.51 1.61
N LYS A 231 11.76 -11.50 2.58
CA LYS A 231 12.77 -10.45 2.70
C LYS A 231 13.58 -10.23 1.42
N PRO A 232 14.16 -11.24 0.76
CA PRO A 232 14.92 -11.03 -0.47
C PRO A 232 14.04 -10.53 -1.64
N LEU A 233 12.77 -10.94 -1.70
CA LEU A 233 11.84 -10.52 -2.73
C LEU A 233 11.42 -9.06 -2.55
N MET A 234 11.11 -8.65 -1.31
CA MET A 234 10.83 -7.25 -0.98
C MET A 234 12.08 -6.37 -1.14
N ALA A 235 13.26 -6.88 -0.80
CA ALA A 235 14.51 -6.20 -1.06
C ALA A 235 14.69 -5.88 -2.55
N ALA A 236 14.41 -6.84 -3.44
CA ALA A 236 14.48 -6.63 -4.89
C ALA A 236 13.46 -5.59 -5.38
N ARG A 237 12.23 -5.58 -4.86
CA ARG A 237 11.23 -4.53 -5.16
C ARG A 237 11.70 -3.14 -4.71
N PHE A 238 12.28 -3.03 -3.52
CA PHE A 238 12.82 -1.76 -3.01
C PHE A 238 14.08 -1.32 -3.76
N ASP A 239 14.93 -2.27 -4.21
CA ASP A 239 16.05 -1.98 -5.09
C ASP A 239 15.59 -1.41 -6.43
N MET A 240 14.50 -1.93 -7.00
CA MET A 240 13.86 -1.39 -8.21
C MET A 240 13.39 0.06 -7.98
N CYS A 241 12.68 0.34 -6.89
CA CYS A 241 12.28 1.71 -6.55
C CYS A 241 13.49 2.64 -6.45
N LYS A 242 14.54 2.20 -5.75
CA LYS A 242 15.77 2.98 -5.61
C LYS A 242 16.47 3.23 -6.94
N GLN A 243 16.58 2.20 -7.78
CA GLN A 243 17.21 2.30 -9.11
C GLN A 243 16.45 3.23 -10.05
N LYS A 244 15.11 3.27 -9.95
CA LYS A 244 14.28 4.21 -10.70
C LYS A 244 14.34 5.64 -10.15
N GLY A 245 14.97 5.85 -8.98
CA GLY A 245 15.20 7.17 -8.38
C GLY A 245 14.17 7.63 -7.39
N PHE A 246 13.22 6.81 -6.98
CA PHE A 246 12.21 7.20 -5.98
C PHE A 246 12.84 7.65 -4.66
N ASP A 247 12.15 8.53 -3.93
CA ASP A 247 12.57 9.07 -2.63
C ASP A 247 12.04 8.25 -1.45
N ALA A 248 10.94 7.54 -1.65
CA ALA A 248 10.24 6.77 -0.63
C ALA A 248 9.53 5.56 -1.22
N VAL A 249 9.02 4.69 -0.35
CA VAL A 249 8.13 3.59 -0.70
C VAL A 249 6.83 3.65 0.10
N GLU A 250 5.72 3.32 -0.55
CA GLU A 250 4.44 2.98 0.05
C GLU A 250 4.24 1.47 -0.13
N PRO A 251 4.51 0.65 0.91
CA PRO A 251 4.20 -0.77 0.88
C PRO A 251 2.73 -0.99 1.20
N ASP A 252 1.95 -1.49 0.25
CA ASP A 252 0.52 -1.72 0.42
C ASP A 252 0.20 -3.08 1.04
N THR A 253 -1.03 -3.23 1.58
CA THR A 253 -1.59 -4.45 2.19
C THR A 253 -0.81 -5.00 3.38
N ILE A 254 -0.18 -4.12 4.17
CA ILE A 254 0.68 -4.49 5.31
C ILE A 254 -0.08 -4.57 6.65
N GLU A 255 -1.31 -5.07 6.62
CA GLU A 255 -2.20 -5.25 7.78
C GLU A 255 -2.92 -6.62 7.77
N ALA A 256 -2.28 -7.63 7.16
CA ALA A 256 -2.88 -8.95 6.91
C ALA A 256 -3.36 -9.71 8.16
N TYR A 257 -2.83 -9.38 9.35
CA TYR A 257 -3.13 -10.10 10.60
C TYR A 257 -4.58 -9.95 11.08
N ASN A 258 -5.25 -8.88 10.69
CA ASN A 258 -6.66 -8.64 11.02
C ASN A 258 -7.61 -8.98 9.86
N GLN A 259 -7.07 -9.56 8.77
CA GLN A 259 -7.79 -9.95 7.57
C GLN A 259 -7.98 -11.47 7.50
N ASN A 260 -8.90 -11.90 6.63
CA ASN A 260 -9.04 -13.33 6.31
C ASN A 260 -7.95 -13.75 5.30
N SER A 261 -6.69 -13.74 5.74
CA SER A 261 -5.53 -13.99 4.89
C SER A 261 -5.37 -15.46 4.47
N GLY A 262 -6.13 -16.39 5.08
CA GLY A 262 -5.92 -17.83 4.92
C GLY A 262 -4.79 -18.39 5.80
N PHE A 263 -4.15 -17.54 6.60
CA PHE A 263 -3.09 -17.92 7.54
C PHE A 263 -3.45 -17.47 8.96
N PRO A 264 -3.04 -18.20 10.01
CA PRO A 264 -3.24 -17.79 11.39
C PRO A 264 -2.17 -16.73 11.78
N LEU A 265 -2.27 -15.55 11.19
CA LEU A 265 -1.36 -14.44 11.46
C LEU A 265 -1.70 -13.77 12.78
N THR A 266 -0.67 -13.34 13.49
CA THR A 266 -0.78 -12.58 14.73
C THR A 266 -0.36 -11.12 14.54
N ALA A 267 -0.79 -10.23 15.45
CA ALA A 267 -0.32 -8.86 15.49
C ALA A 267 1.22 -8.76 15.57
N GLU A 268 1.85 -9.70 16.30
CA GLU A 268 3.31 -9.75 16.40
C GLU A 268 3.98 -10.18 15.09
N ASP A 269 3.36 -11.06 14.32
CA ASP A 269 3.84 -11.42 12.98
C ASP A 269 3.84 -10.19 12.07
N GLN A 270 2.77 -9.38 12.12
CA GLN A 270 2.68 -8.15 11.35
C GLN A 270 3.71 -7.11 11.78
N LEU A 271 3.90 -6.90 13.09
CA LEU A 271 4.93 -5.99 13.59
C LEU A 271 6.33 -6.38 13.09
N ARG A 272 6.67 -7.66 13.16
CA ARG A 272 7.97 -8.14 12.67
C ARG A 272 8.13 -7.93 11.17
N TYR A 273 7.07 -8.18 10.41
CA TYR A 273 7.07 -7.98 8.96
C TYR A 273 7.23 -6.50 8.61
N ASN A 274 6.42 -5.62 9.20
CA ASN A 274 6.45 -4.18 8.94
C ASN A 274 7.79 -3.57 9.32
N ARG A 275 8.41 -3.97 10.43
CA ARG A 275 9.77 -3.55 10.80
C ARG A 275 10.84 -4.04 9.84
N MET A 276 10.69 -5.25 9.30
CA MET A 276 11.59 -5.75 8.26
C MET A 276 11.51 -4.90 6.99
N LEU A 277 10.30 -4.51 6.55
CA LEU A 277 10.10 -3.61 5.42
C LEU A 277 10.73 -2.23 5.69
N ALA A 278 10.51 -1.67 6.88
CA ALA A 278 11.11 -0.39 7.27
C ALA A 278 12.65 -0.43 7.21
N SER A 279 13.25 -1.49 7.74
CA SER A 279 14.71 -1.69 7.65
C SER A 279 15.19 -1.75 6.22
N LEU A 280 14.53 -2.50 5.34
CA LEU A 280 14.90 -2.62 3.93
C LEU A 280 14.84 -1.28 3.19
N ALA A 281 13.85 -0.43 3.46
CA ALA A 281 13.74 0.90 2.89
C ALA A 281 14.87 1.81 3.38
N HIS A 282 15.09 1.83 4.69
CA HIS A 282 16.11 2.67 5.33
C HIS A 282 17.53 2.29 4.91
N GLU A 283 17.84 0.99 4.76
CA GLU A 283 19.13 0.50 4.23
C GLU A 283 19.44 1.06 2.83
N ARG A 284 18.39 1.42 2.07
CA ARG A 284 18.47 1.99 0.71
C ARG A 284 18.39 3.52 0.68
N GLY A 285 18.24 4.15 1.86
CA GLY A 285 18.03 5.59 1.97
C GLY A 285 16.68 6.04 1.42
N LEU A 286 15.69 5.13 1.35
CA LEU A 286 14.30 5.43 1.03
C LEU A 286 13.53 5.72 2.32
N ALA A 287 12.65 6.72 2.29
CA ALA A 287 11.62 6.86 3.31
C ALA A 287 10.55 5.77 3.13
N ILE A 288 9.75 5.51 4.17
CA ILE A 288 8.71 4.50 4.11
C ILE A 288 7.42 4.98 4.78
N GLY A 289 6.29 4.73 4.12
CA GLY A 289 4.95 5.01 4.62
C GLY A 289 4.31 3.81 5.31
N LEU A 290 3.65 4.02 6.45
CA LEU A 290 2.76 3.02 7.03
C LEU A 290 1.40 3.11 6.33
N LYS A 291 1.06 2.07 5.56
CA LYS A 291 -0.25 1.97 4.92
C LYS A 291 -1.27 1.41 5.89
N ASN A 292 -2.32 2.18 6.16
CA ASN A 292 -3.39 1.79 7.09
C ASN A 292 -2.86 1.31 8.45
N ASP A 293 -3.08 0.06 8.87
CA ASP A 293 -2.59 -0.60 10.11
C ASP A 293 -2.64 0.28 11.38
N LEU A 294 -3.79 0.93 11.59
CA LEU A 294 -3.95 1.94 12.63
C LEU A 294 -3.76 1.38 14.04
N ASP A 295 -4.05 0.09 14.26
CA ASP A 295 -3.90 -0.56 15.57
C ASP A 295 -2.43 -0.63 16.01
N GLN A 296 -1.51 -0.69 15.05
CA GLN A 296 -0.08 -0.85 15.32
C GLN A 296 0.71 0.47 15.27
N ILE A 297 0.07 1.61 14.97
CA ILE A 297 0.73 2.93 14.95
C ILE A 297 1.59 3.17 16.20
N PRO A 298 1.12 2.92 17.45
CA PRO A 298 1.95 3.18 18.62
C PRO A 298 3.26 2.39 18.64
N ALA A 299 3.28 1.19 18.07
CA ALA A 299 4.44 0.32 18.04
C ALA A 299 5.36 0.57 16.82
N LEU A 300 4.84 1.17 15.74
CA LEU A 300 5.54 1.36 14.47
C LEU A 300 5.89 2.81 14.16
N LEU A 301 5.40 3.77 14.96
CA LEU A 301 5.62 5.20 14.72
C LEU A 301 7.10 5.57 14.57
N ALA A 302 7.99 4.91 15.31
CA ALA A 302 9.43 5.15 15.24
C ALA A 302 10.07 4.58 13.97
N ASP A 303 9.49 3.51 13.43
CA ASP A 303 10.03 2.77 12.30
C ASP A 303 9.62 3.34 10.94
N PHE A 304 8.52 4.12 10.87
CA PHE A 304 7.96 4.66 9.64
C PHE A 304 8.10 6.19 9.58
N ASP A 305 8.33 6.73 8.37
CA ASP A 305 8.63 8.15 8.16
C ASP A 305 7.37 9.00 7.89
N PHE A 306 6.30 8.38 7.44
CA PHE A 306 4.99 8.99 7.17
C PHE A 306 3.89 7.90 7.24
N ALA A 307 2.64 8.30 7.04
CA ALA A 307 1.53 7.36 6.90
C ALA A 307 0.75 7.63 5.61
N VAL A 308 0.21 6.57 5.00
CA VAL A 308 -0.82 6.63 3.96
C VAL A 308 -2.05 5.92 4.48
N ASN A 309 -3.20 6.59 4.42
CA ASN A 309 -4.44 6.03 4.95
C ASN A 309 -5.61 6.23 4.01
N GLU A 310 -6.46 5.22 3.96
CA GLU A 310 -7.70 5.21 3.20
C GLU A 310 -8.90 5.17 4.14
N GLU A 311 -9.91 5.96 3.80
CA GLU A 311 -11.27 5.89 4.35
C GLU A 311 -11.37 6.11 5.88
N CYS A 312 -10.39 6.77 6.53
CA CYS A 312 -10.46 6.97 7.98
C CYS A 312 -11.67 7.80 8.41
N ALA A 313 -12.19 8.69 7.56
CA ALA A 313 -13.38 9.46 7.88
C ALA A 313 -14.66 8.66 7.67
N GLU A 314 -14.70 7.76 6.67
CA GLU A 314 -15.82 6.82 6.51
C GLU A 314 -15.98 5.94 7.75
N PHE A 315 -14.87 5.54 8.38
CA PHE A 315 -14.88 4.67 9.56
C PHE A 315 -14.76 5.40 10.90
N ASP A 316 -14.78 6.76 10.91
CA ASP A 316 -14.66 7.61 12.10
C ASP A 316 -13.40 7.29 12.95
N GLU A 317 -12.26 7.12 12.29
CA GLU A 317 -11.02 6.72 12.96
C GLU A 317 -9.82 7.63 12.65
N CYS A 318 -10.01 8.76 11.93
CA CYS A 318 -8.90 9.64 11.53
C CYS A 318 -8.06 10.18 12.70
N ALA A 319 -8.68 10.35 13.88
CA ALA A 319 -7.95 10.78 15.09
C ALA A 319 -6.83 9.82 15.50
N ARG A 320 -6.87 8.56 15.10
CA ARG A 320 -5.86 7.55 15.37
C ARG A 320 -4.53 7.81 14.64
N LEU A 321 -4.55 8.64 13.60
CA LEU A 321 -3.37 9.05 12.83
C LEU A 321 -2.61 10.22 13.49
N SER A 322 -3.18 10.85 14.52
CA SER A 322 -2.59 12.00 15.21
C SER A 322 -1.16 11.78 15.74
N PRO A 323 -0.74 10.57 16.15
CA PRO A 323 0.64 10.35 16.57
C PRO A 323 1.68 10.69 15.48
N PHE A 324 1.40 10.41 14.19
CA PHE A 324 2.27 10.81 13.10
C PHE A 324 2.40 12.34 13.02
N ILE A 325 1.28 13.05 13.05
CA ILE A 325 1.26 14.53 13.01
C ILE A 325 2.01 15.12 14.20
N GLN A 326 1.78 14.60 15.41
CA GLN A 326 2.48 15.03 16.62
C GLN A 326 3.99 14.78 16.58
N ALA A 327 4.40 13.74 15.85
CA ALA A 327 5.81 13.44 15.59
C ALA A 327 6.41 14.27 14.42
N GLY A 328 5.65 15.21 13.84
CA GLY A 328 6.09 16.02 12.70
C GLY A 328 6.13 15.26 11.37
N LYS A 329 5.46 14.09 11.28
CA LYS A 329 5.43 13.22 10.12
C LYS A 329 4.13 13.42 9.32
N ALA A 330 4.22 13.43 7.99
CA ALA A 330 3.06 13.58 7.12
C ALA A 330 2.07 12.41 7.28
N VAL A 331 0.80 12.71 7.10
CA VAL A 331 -0.25 11.71 6.87
C VAL A 331 -0.94 12.06 5.55
N PHE A 332 -0.77 11.22 4.57
CA PHE A 332 -1.43 11.27 3.27
C PHE A 332 -2.72 10.45 3.35
N HIS A 333 -3.87 11.10 3.10
CA HIS A 333 -5.17 10.49 3.35
C HIS A 333 -6.10 10.65 2.15
N VAL A 334 -6.84 9.58 1.83
CA VAL A 334 -7.86 9.60 0.79
C VAL A 334 -9.19 9.03 1.26
N GLU A 335 -10.27 9.57 0.67
CA GLU A 335 -11.62 9.05 0.77
C GLU A 335 -12.15 8.74 -0.63
N TYR A 336 -12.95 7.68 -0.74
CA TYR A 336 -13.55 7.29 -2.01
C TYR A 336 -15.03 7.66 -2.08
N LYS A 337 -15.80 7.28 -1.07
CA LYS A 337 -17.25 7.45 -1.03
C LYS A 337 -17.69 8.78 -0.45
N LEU A 338 -16.95 9.31 0.51
CA LEU A 338 -17.30 10.58 1.14
C LEU A 338 -16.89 11.76 0.27
N GLY A 339 -17.80 12.70 0.07
CA GLY A 339 -17.50 13.99 -0.55
C GLY A 339 -16.64 14.86 0.37
N THR A 340 -15.84 15.76 -0.19
CA THR A 340 -14.92 16.65 0.54
C THR A 340 -15.61 17.51 1.60
N ASP A 341 -16.90 17.83 1.43
CA ASP A 341 -17.73 18.53 2.40
C ASP A 341 -17.95 17.76 3.70
N ARG A 342 -17.76 16.43 3.68
CA ARG A 342 -18.01 15.54 4.81
C ARG A 342 -16.76 15.32 5.67
N PHE A 343 -15.56 15.39 5.11
CA PHE A 343 -14.33 15.04 5.84
C PHE A 343 -13.26 16.13 5.88
N CYS A 344 -13.21 17.06 4.93
CA CYS A 344 -12.11 18.00 4.83
C CYS A 344 -11.94 18.92 6.05
N ALA A 345 -13.04 19.32 6.70
CA ALA A 345 -12.96 20.16 7.91
C ALA A 345 -12.23 19.42 9.04
N GLN A 346 -12.62 18.16 9.28
CA GLN A 346 -11.98 17.30 10.28
C GLN A 346 -10.52 17.01 9.91
N SER A 347 -10.25 16.60 8.66
CA SER A 347 -8.91 16.29 8.19
C SER A 347 -7.94 17.47 8.37
N LYS A 348 -8.38 18.70 8.01
CA LYS A 348 -7.58 19.91 8.23
C LYS A 348 -7.29 20.18 9.70
N SER A 349 -8.29 19.98 10.57
CA SER A 349 -8.10 20.17 12.02
C SER A 349 -7.11 19.17 12.62
N LEU A 350 -7.01 17.99 12.02
CA LEU A 350 -6.05 16.93 12.40
C LEU A 350 -4.68 17.08 11.70
N GLY A 351 -4.52 18.02 10.76
CA GLY A 351 -3.27 18.23 10.02
C GLY A 351 -3.02 17.20 8.92
N LEU A 352 -4.05 16.48 8.46
CA LEU A 352 -3.93 15.45 7.42
C LEU A 352 -3.88 16.10 6.03
N SER A 353 -3.09 15.53 5.13
CA SER A 353 -3.03 15.88 3.70
C SER A 353 -4.06 15.05 2.94
N SER A 354 -5.30 15.55 2.87
CA SER A 354 -6.46 14.77 2.45
C SER A 354 -7.00 15.15 1.08
N MET A 355 -7.53 14.16 0.36
CA MET A 355 -8.25 14.35 -0.89
C MET A 355 -9.29 13.26 -1.12
N GLN A 356 -10.29 13.55 -1.94
CA GLN A 356 -11.17 12.53 -2.50
C GLN A 356 -10.53 11.97 -3.78
N LYS A 357 -10.57 10.66 -3.93
CA LYS A 357 -10.14 9.92 -5.11
C LYS A 357 -11.26 9.02 -5.62
N LYS A 358 -11.10 8.50 -6.82
CA LYS A 358 -11.86 7.34 -7.30
C LYS A 358 -11.05 6.08 -7.02
N LEU A 359 -11.71 4.92 -6.94
CA LEU A 359 -11.05 3.63 -6.71
C LEU A 359 -10.06 3.24 -7.82
N GLU A 360 -10.26 3.76 -9.05
CA GLU A 360 -9.35 3.53 -10.18
C GLU A 360 -8.01 4.24 -9.99
N LEU A 361 -7.88 5.11 -9.01
CA LEU A 361 -6.69 5.91 -8.71
C LEU A 361 -6.06 6.55 -9.97
N ASP A 362 -6.94 7.03 -10.88
CA ASP A 362 -6.57 7.80 -12.07
C ASP A 362 -6.00 9.19 -11.71
N ALA A 363 -5.77 10.04 -12.71
CA ALA A 363 -5.28 11.41 -12.48
C ALA A 363 -6.27 12.31 -11.72
N TRP A 364 -7.56 11.98 -11.71
CA TRP A 364 -8.57 12.78 -11.04
C TRP A 364 -8.36 12.83 -9.53
N ARG A 365 -8.46 14.02 -8.96
CA ARG A 365 -8.36 14.29 -7.52
C ARG A 365 -9.23 15.48 -7.13
N LYS A 366 -9.71 15.48 -5.91
CA LYS A 366 -10.39 16.63 -5.30
C LYS A 366 -9.78 16.86 -3.89
N PRO A 367 -8.78 17.74 -3.79
CA PRO A 367 -8.09 17.97 -2.52
C PRO A 367 -8.95 18.77 -1.54
N CYS A 368 -8.66 18.59 -0.27
CA CYS A 368 -9.13 19.48 0.76
C CYS A 368 -8.41 20.83 0.72
#